data_3e59d8b4d8c66f8b7728bc8b929bc883
#
_entry.id   3e59d8b4d8c66f8b7728bc8b929bc883
#
_cell.length_a   1.000
_cell.length_b   1.000
_cell.length_c   1.000
_cell.angle_alpha   90.00
_cell.angle_beta   90.00
_cell.angle_gamma   90.00
#
_symmetry.space_group_name_H-M   'P 1'
#
loop_
_entity.id
_entity.type
_entity.pdbx_description
1 polymer ?
#
loop_
_entity_poly.entity_id
_entity_poly.type
_entity_poly.pdbx_seq_one_letter_code
_entity_poly.pdbx_strand_id
1 'polypeptide(L)'
;SIISIHCHYAPGSIDKWEFCTKQMISFLKNKFSKYSDKLSYISLGGGMFSDMSQELKSQLPFIIPTFDEYANVSSKLINDFFIKEKIFKEQPELLIEPGTALASKALDFLVKVVSIKKIKNQYIVNTTGSKYNVNPSVNRLNSPFEVFNKSKESNLKLKNALVCGYTCIETDILDKDFNADLSEGDLILFKEVGSYSLVMKPQFILPNVPIFEFINNEKLSLIKRGETFEDVFSGYQMLC
;
A
#
# COMPACT_ATOMS: atom_id res chain seq x y z
N SER A 1 -14.65 -30.89 -5.81
CA SER A 1 -15.33 -29.94 -6.70
C SER A 1 -14.50 -28.69 -6.85
N ILE A 2 -14.37 -28.15 -8.06
CA ILE A 2 -13.69 -26.88 -8.32
C ILE A 2 -14.75 -25.80 -8.13
N ILE A 3 -14.48 -24.82 -7.27
CA ILE A 3 -15.44 -23.75 -6.95
C ILE A 3 -15.01 -22.42 -7.58
N SER A 4 -13.70 -22.18 -7.72
CA SER A 4 -13.18 -20.93 -8.28
C SER A 4 -11.93 -21.10 -9.12
N ILE A 5 -11.69 -20.13 -9.98
CA ILE A 5 -10.43 -19.90 -10.66
C ILE A 5 -9.90 -18.54 -10.22
N HIS A 6 -8.66 -18.50 -9.79
CA HIS A 6 -8.00 -17.30 -9.33
C HIS A 6 -6.76 -16.99 -10.17
N CYS A 7 -6.58 -15.72 -10.51
CA CYS A 7 -5.39 -15.23 -11.19
C CYS A 7 -5.04 -13.85 -10.63
N HIS A 8 -3.98 -13.78 -9.83
CA HIS A 8 -3.50 -12.52 -9.28
C HIS A 8 -2.48 -11.89 -10.22
N TYR A 9 -2.90 -10.82 -10.89
CA TYR A 9 -2.00 -9.99 -11.67
C TYR A 9 -1.91 -8.60 -11.03
N ALA A 10 -0.73 -8.05 -10.95
CA ALA A 10 -0.53 -6.67 -10.48
C ALA A 10 0.12 -5.82 -11.60
N PRO A 11 -0.47 -5.75 -12.81
CA PRO A 11 0.21 -5.16 -13.95
C PRO A 11 0.23 -3.62 -13.95
N GLY A 12 -0.64 -2.97 -13.17
CA GLY A 12 -0.78 -1.51 -13.09
C GLY A 12 -1.38 -0.86 -14.34
N SER A 13 -0.90 -1.16 -15.55
CA SER A 13 -1.37 -0.56 -16.81
C SER A 13 -2.62 -1.25 -17.37
N ILE A 14 -3.45 -0.47 -18.06
CA ILE A 14 -4.72 -0.95 -18.63
C ILE A 14 -4.53 -2.05 -19.68
N ASP A 15 -3.54 -1.91 -20.56
CA ASP A 15 -3.26 -2.91 -21.61
C ASP A 15 -2.92 -4.28 -21.04
N LYS A 16 -2.17 -4.30 -19.95
CA LYS A 16 -1.83 -5.55 -19.26
C LYS A 16 -3.04 -6.18 -18.57
N TRP A 17 -3.93 -5.36 -18.00
CA TRP A 17 -5.20 -5.84 -17.45
C TRP A 17 -6.06 -6.46 -18.53
N GLU A 18 -6.20 -5.80 -19.66
CA GLU A 18 -6.94 -6.34 -20.82
C GLU A 18 -6.35 -7.66 -21.30
N PHE A 19 -5.01 -7.71 -21.45
CA PHE A 19 -4.31 -8.92 -21.85
C PHE A 19 -4.57 -10.08 -20.86
N CYS A 20 -4.46 -9.86 -19.57
CA CYS A 20 -4.68 -10.87 -18.55
C CYS A 20 -6.12 -11.38 -18.54
N THR A 21 -7.09 -10.47 -18.70
CA THR A 21 -8.51 -10.83 -18.81
C THR A 21 -8.76 -11.70 -20.04
N LYS A 22 -8.20 -11.34 -21.20
CA LYS A 22 -8.30 -12.15 -22.44
C LYS A 22 -7.66 -13.53 -22.26
N GLN A 23 -6.52 -13.64 -21.54
CA GLN A 23 -5.92 -14.94 -21.24
C GLN A 23 -6.83 -15.78 -20.35
N MET A 24 -7.45 -15.19 -19.33
CA MET A 24 -8.41 -15.89 -18.47
C MET A 24 -9.61 -16.40 -19.30
N ILE A 25 -10.19 -15.58 -20.16
CA ILE A 25 -11.28 -15.95 -21.05
C ILE A 25 -10.86 -17.11 -21.98
N SER A 26 -9.68 -17.03 -22.57
CA SER A 26 -9.14 -18.09 -23.43
C SER A 26 -8.98 -19.41 -22.67
N PHE A 27 -8.48 -19.34 -21.45
CA PHE A 27 -8.34 -20.50 -20.57
C PHE A 27 -9.72 -21.12 -20.23
N LEU A 28 -10.69 -20.29 -19.84
CA LEU A 28 -12.06 -20.73 -19.54
C LEU A 28 -12.67 -21.45 -20.74
N LYS A 29 -12.55 -20.88 -21.93
CA LYS A 29 -13.10 -21.44 -23.17
C LYS A 29 -12.43 -22.77 -23.55
N ASN A 30 -11.11 -22.82 -23.56
CA ASN A 30 -10.37 -23.93 -24.17
C ASN A 30 -10.06 -25.08 -23.21
N LYS A 31 -9.94 -24.78 -21.92
CA LYS A 31 -9.49 -25.78 -20.92
C LYS A 31 -10.52 -26.08 -19.85
N PHE A 32 -11.44 -25.15 -19.58
CA PHE A 32 -12.34 -25.27 -18.45
C PHE A 32 -13.81 -25.52 -18.82
N SER A 33 -14.18 -25.48 -20.08
CA SER A 33 -15.57 -25.67 -20.55
C SER A 33 -16.22 -26.96 -20.04
N LYS A 34 -15.46 -28.05 -19.92
CA LYS A 34 -15.94 -29.34 -19.39
C LYS A 34 -16.28 -29.34 -17.89
N TYR A 35 -15.91 -28.29 -17.16
CA TYR A 35 -16.19 -28.09 -15.72
C TYR A 35 -17.11 -26.88 -15.47
N SER A 36 -17.84 -26.46 -16.51
CA SER A 36 -18.68 -25.28 -16.47
C SER A 36 -19.76 -25.29 -15.39
N ASP A 37 -20.21 -26.49 -14.97
CA ASP A 37 -21.18 -26.70 -13.89
C ASP A 37 -20.59 -26.61 -12.47
N LYS A 38 -19.26 -26.42 -12.36
CA LYS A 38 -18.52 -26.44 -11.08
C LYS A 38 -17.86 -25.12 -10.73
N LEU A 39 -18.03 -24.10 -11.57
CA LEU A 39 -17.44 -22.79 -11.40
C LEU A 39 -18.45 -21.83 -10.80
N SER A 40 -18.19 -21.41 -9.56
CA SER A 40 -19.01 -20.40 -8.88
C SER A 40 -18.38 -19.01 -8.88
N TYR A 41 -17.03 -18.94 -8.91
CA TYR A 41 -16.30 -17.69 -8.83
C TYR A 41 -15.15 -17.60 -9.82
N ILE A 42 -14.89 -16.39 -10.30
CA ILE A 42 -13.67 -16.02 -11.03
C ILE A 42 -13.02 -14.88 -10.27
N SER A 43 -11.77 -15.02 -9.88
CA SER A 43 -11.02 -13.95 -9.24
C SER A 43 -9.91 -13.44 -10.17
N LEU A 44 -9.87 -12.13 -10.37
CA LEU A 44 -8.79 -11.45 -11.08
C LEU A 44 -7.70 -10.92 -10.15
N GLY A 45 -7.86 -11.15 -8.84
CA GLY A 45 -6.91 -10.67 -7.84
C GLY A 45 -6.90 -9.16 -7.70
N GLY A 46 -5.73 -8.63 -7.33
CA GLY A 46 -5.49 -7.21 -7.10
C GLY A 46 -4.62 -6.55 -8.15
N GLY A 47 -3.96 -5.45 -7.77
CA GLY A 47 -3.10 -4.66 -8.64
C GLY A 47 -3.80 -3.48 -9.30
N MET A 48 -4.99 -3.15 -8.85
CA MET A 48 -5.67 -1.90 -9.20
C MET A 48 -5.08 -0.75 -8.40
N PHE A 49 -4.89 0.38 -9.07
CA PHE A 49 -4.55 1.65 -8.45
C PHE A 49 -5.78 2.52 -8.32
N SER A 50 -5.76 3.45 -7.36
CA SER A 50 -6.84 4.43 -7.20
C SER A 50 -6.39 5.81 -7.65
N ASP A 51 -7.28 6.78 -7.53
CA ASP A 51 -6.88 8.17 -7.53
C ASP A 51 -5.95 8.43 -6.33
N MET A 52 -4.70 8.73 -6.62
CA MET A 52 -3.65 9.08 -5.65
C MET A 52 -3.10 10.47 -5.97
N SER A 53 -2.29 11.01 -5.07
CA SER A 53 -1.64 12.31 -5.26
C SER A 53 -0.81 12.38 -6.54
N GLN A 54 -0.59 13.59 -7.04
CA GLN A 54 0.22 13.80 -8.24
C GLN A 54 1.68 13.39 -8.03
N GLU A 55 2.18 13.52 -6.80
CA GLU A 55 3.52 13.10 -6.40
C GLU A 55 3.71 11.60 -6.58
N LEU A 56 2.74 10.79 -6.21
CA LEU A 56 2.79 9.33 -6.44
C LEU A 56 2.59 8.99 -7.91
N LYS A 57 1.65 9.65 -8.59
CA LYS A 57 1.39 9.42 -10.03
C LYS A 57 2.64 9.66 -10.88
N SER A 58 3.40 10.70 -10.58
CA SER A 58 4.62 11.05 -11.34
C SER A 58 5.75 10.04 -11.21
N GLN A 59 5.73 9.18 -10.21
CA GLN A 59 6.72 8.14 -9.99
C GLN A 59 6.39 6.82 -10.69
N LEU A 60 5.18 6.69 -11.25
CA LEU A 60 4.74 5.49 -11.94
C LEU A 60 5.06 5.56 -13.45
N PRO A 61 5.49 4.44 -14.07
CA PRO A 61 5.82 4.40 -15.50
C PRO A 61 4.59 4.26 -16.42
N PHE A 62 3.39 4.47 -15.90
CA PHE A 62 2.12 4.35 -16.63
C PHE A 62 1.08 5.33 -16.07
N ILE A 63 0.07 5.63 -16.90
CA ILE A 63 -1.09 6.40 -16.47
C ILE A 63 -1.99 5.49 -15.64
N ILE A 64 -2.43 5.98 -14.47
CA ILE A 64 -3.35 5.22 -13.61
C ILE A 64 -4.73 5.20 -14.26
N PRO A 65 -5.27 4.01 -14.55
CA PRO A 65 -6.61 3.89 -15.09
C PRO A 65 -7.69 4.29 -14.08
N THR A 66 -8.80 4.77 -14.56
CA THR A 66 -10.03 4.94 -13.77
C THR A 66 -10.66 3.57 -13.45
N PHE A 67 -11.54 3.52 -12.47
CA PHE A 67 -12.29 2.29 -12.17
C PHE A 67 -13.17 1.84 -13.35
N ASP A 68 -13.73 2.78 -14.13
CA ASP A 68 -14.51 2.47 -15.33
C ASP A 68 -13.63 1.85 -16.43
N GLU A 69 -12.40 2.34 -16.61
CA GLU A 69 -11.45 1.74 -17.55
C GLU A 69 -11.06 0.32 -17.10
N TYR A 70 -10.77 0.09 -15.83
CA TYR A 70 -10.56 -1.27 -15.30
C TYR A 70 -11.78 -2.16 -15.54
N ALA A 71 -13.00 -1.68 -15.27
CA ALA A 71 -14.22 -2.42 -15.47
C ALA A 71 -14.44 -2.78 -16.96
N ASN A 72 -14.13 -1.87 -17.88
CA ASN A 72 -14.28 -2.12 -19.32
C ASN A 72 -13.36 -3.24 -19.83
N VAL A 73 -12.13 -3.34 -19.33
CA VAL A 73 -11.16 -4.37 -19.76
C VAL A 73 -11.20 -5.64 -18.89
N SER A 74 -12.04 -5.70 -17.88
CA SER A 74 -12.16 -6.84 -16.97
C SER A 74 -13.59 -7.37 -16.88
N SER A 75 -14.43 -6.82 -16.03
CA SER A 75 -15.77 -7.33 -15.76
C SER A 75 -16.66 -7.33 -17.01
N LYS A 76 -16.57 -6.28 -17.82
CA LYS A 76 -17.35 -6.22 -19.08
C LYS A 76 -16.94 -7.30 -20.07
N LEU A 77 -15.65 -7.51 -20.30
CA LEU A 77 -15.15 -8.55 -21.21
C LEU A 77 -15.54 -9.94 -20.74
N ILE A 78 -15.47 -10.22 -19.43
CA ILE A 78 -15.89 -11.48 -18.85
C ILE A 78 -17.40 -11.68 -18.99
N ASN A 79 -18.18 -10.66 -18.68
CA ASN A 79 -19.64 -10.70 -18.83
C ASN A 79 -20.05 -10.95 -20.28
N ASP A 80 -19.47 -10.21 -21.24
CA ASP A 80 -19.74 -10.39 -22.67
C ASP A 80 -19.40 -11.80 -23.17
N PHE A 81 -18.30 -12.38 -22.64
CA PHE A 81 -17.92 -13.77 -22.91
C PHE A 81 -18.99 -14.76 -22.43
N PHE A 82 -19.49 -14.64 -21.19
CA PHE A 82 -20.52 -15.53 -20.66
C PHE A 82 -21.85 -15.42 -21.40
N ILE A 83 -22.26 -14.21 -21.76
CA ILE A 83 -23.48 -13.97 -22.54
C ILE A 83 -23.38 -14.60 -23.90
N LYS A 84 -22.23 -14.46 -24.58
CA LYS A 84 -22.02 -14.93 -25.96
C LYS A 84 -21.85 -16.43 -26.06
N GLU A 85 -21.00 -17.00 -25.24
CA GLU A 85 -20.58 -18.41 -25.44
C GLU A 85 -21.59 -19.40 -24.85
N LYS A 86 -22.37 -19.04 -23.84
CA LYS A 86 -23.44 -19.86 -23.21
C LYS A 86 -22.98 -21.27 -22.79
N ILE A 87 -21.69 -21.46 -22.58
CA ILE A 87 -21.10 -22.77 -22.20
C ILE A 87 -21.26 -23.06 -20.71
N PHE A 88 -21.58 -22.07 -19.91
CA PHE A 88 -21.81 -22.17 -18.49
C PHE A 88 -23.31 -22.11 -18.18
N LYS A 89 -23.78 -22.95 -17.24
CA LYS A 89 -25.21 -22.97 -16.86
C LYS A 89 -25.59 -21.69 -16.12
N GLU A 90 -24.70 -21.24 -15.25
CA GLU A 90 -24.86 -20.01 -14.47
C GLU A 90 -23.59 -19.17 -14.67
N GLN A 91 -23.74 -17.86 -14.64
CA GLN A 91 -22.63 -16.95 -14.70
C GLN A 91 -21.95 -16.92 -13.33
N PRO A 92 -20.64 -17.25 -13.24
CA PRO A 92 -19.92 -17.15 -11.97
C PRO A 92 -19.79 -15.70 -11.51
N GLU A 93 -19.70 -15.52 -10.19
CA GLU A 93 -19.41 -14.21 -9.61
C GLU A 93 -17.97 -13.80 -9.88
N LEU A 94 -17.77 -12.53 -10.19
CA LEU A 94 -16.44 -11.94 -10.36
C LEU A 94 -15.95 -11.37 -9.04
N LEU A 95 -14.80 -11.84 -8.59
CA LEU A 95 -14.10 -11.35 -7.39
C LEU A 95 -12.92 -10.49 -7.81
N ILE A 96 -12.71 -9.40 -7.09
CA ILE A 96 -11.53 -8.53 -7.21
C ILE A 96 -10.96 -8.25 -5.82
N GLU A 97 -9.66 -7.94 -5.74
CA GLU A 97 -8.92 -7.70 -4.51
C GLU A 97 -8.26 -6.31 -4.54
N PRO A 98 -9.04 -5.22 -4.46
CA PRO A 98 -8.55 -3.86 -4.74
C PRO A 98 -7.79 -3.23 -3.55
N GLY A 99 -6.80 -3.91 -2.97
CA GLY A 99 -6.10 -3.50 -1.75
C GLY A 99 -5.62 -2.04 -1.75
N THR A 100 -4.63 -1.70 -2.57
CA THR A 100 -4.07 -0.33 -2.65
C THR A 100 -5.12 0.69 -3.07
N ALA A 101 -5.99 0.34 -4.01
CA ALA A 101 -7.02 1.23 -4.52
C ALA A 101 -8.03 1.69 -3.46
N LEU A 102 -8.25 0.91 -2.41
CA LEU A 102 -9.15 1.25 -1.31
C LEU A 102 -8.42 1.79 -0.08
N ALA A 103 -7.25 1.24 0.24
CA ALA A 103 -6.64 1.44 1.54
C ALA A 103 -5.58 2.56 1.58
N SER A 104 -4.96 2.95 0.46
CA SER A 104 -3.80 3.87 0.49
C SER A 104 -4.11 5.20 1.18
N LYS A 105 -5.21 5.84 0.83
CA LYS A 105 -5.62 7.14 1.41
C LYS A 105 -6.26 7.06 2.80
N ALA A 106 -6.46 5.85 3.33
CA ALA A 106 -7.14 5.68 4.61
C ALA A 106 -6.27 6.06 5.82
N LEU A 107 -4.95 6.10 5.66
CA LEU A 107 -4.01 6.36 6.75
C LEU A 107 -2.86 7.26 6.30
N ASP A 108 -2.45 8.11 7.23
CA ASP A 108 -1.21 8.87 7.21
C ASP A 108 -0.35 8.42 8.40
N PHE A 109 0.97 8.62 8.32
CA PHE A 109 1.89 8.21 9.37
C PHE A 109 2.79 9.36 9.83
N LEU A 110 2.67 9.72 11.09
CA LEU A 110 3.45 10.79 11.72
C LEU A 110 4.71 10.24 12.38
N VAL A 111 5.86 10.82 12.04
CA VAL A 111 7.14 10.50 12.66
C VAL A 111 7.82 11.75 13.22
N LYS A 112 8.65 11.55 14.24
CA LYS A 112 9.51 12.60 14.79
C LYS A 112 10.92 12.44 14.27
N VAL A 113 11.57 13.54 13.90
CA VAL A 113 13.00 13.60 13.59
C VAL A 113 13.82 13.44 14.87
N VAL A 114 14.65 12.43 14.92
CA VAL A 114 15.50 12.12 16.06
C VAL A 114 16.88 12.76 15.92
N SER A 115 17.50 12.64 14.74
CA SER A 115 18.79 13.24 14.45
C SER A 115 18.98 13.49 12.97
N ILE A 116 19.79 14.49 12.64
CA ILE A 116 20.21 14.81 11.28
C ILE A 116 21.75 14.76 11.23
N LYS A 117 22.29 13.91 10.35
CA LYS A 117 23.71 13.73 10.18
C LYS A 117 24.12 13.96 8.74
N LYS A 118 25.31 14.51 8.55
CA LYS A 118 25.93 14.60 7.21
C LYS A 118 27.07 13.59 7.14
N ILE A 119 26.96 12.63 6.24
CA ILE A 119 28.01 11.65 5.97
C ILE A 119 28.47 11.85 4.53
N LYS A 120 29.73 12.30 4.37
CA LYS A 120 30.25 12.78 3.08
C LYS A 120 29.34 13.89 2.50
N ASN A 121 28.71 13.66 1.36
CA ASN A 121 27.81 14.62 0.72
C ASN A 121 26.33 14.31 0.92
N GLN A 122 25.99 13.29 1.74
CA GLN A 122 24.62 12.83 1.96
C GLN A 122 24.14 13.25 3.35
N TYR A 123 22.95 13.85 3.43
CA TYR A 123 22.24 14.01 4.68
C TYR A 123 21.42 12.75 4.99
N ILE A 124 21.48 12.33 6.25
CA ILE A 124 20.73 11.20 6.80
C ILE A 124 19.90 11.73 7.95
N VAL A 125 18.60 11.56 7.84
CA VAL A 125 17.60 11.94 8.83
C VAL A 125 17.08 10.68 9.49
N ASN A 126 17.38 10.46 10.76
CA ASN A 126 16.84 9.34 11.52
C ASN A 126 15.52 9.75 12.18
N THR A 127 14.53 8.87 12.12
CA THR A 127 13.18 9.14 12.62
C THR A 127 12.70 8.05 13.59
N THR A 128 11.57 8.33 14.26
CA THR A 128 10.86 7.36 15.12
C THR A 128 10.01 6.35 14.34
N GLY A 129 9.96 6.45 13.01
CA GLY A 129 9.21 5.54 12.16
C GLY A 129 10.05 4.44 11.54
N SER A 130 9.42 3.64 10.70
CA SER A 130 10.07 2.64 9.85
C SER A 130 9.38 2.60 8.48
N LYS A 131 10.11 2.19 7.45
CA LYS A 131 9.51 1.98 6.12
C LYS A 131 8.32 1.04 6.17
N TYR A 132 8.28 0.12 7.10
CA TYR A 132 7.16 -0.79 7.29
C TYR A 132 5.87 -0.09 7.72
N ASN A 133 5.95 1.12 8.26
CA ASN A 133 4.79 1.96 8.54
C ASN A 133 4.35 2.80 7.32
N VAL A 134 5.24 3.01 6.35
CA VAL A 134 5.01 3.90 5.20
C VAL A 134 4.79 3.10 3.93
N ASN A 135 5.69 2.18 3.61
CA ASN A 135 5.64 1.37 2.39
C ASN A 135 6.23 -0.03 2.60
N PRO A 136 5.52 -0.93 3.30
CA PRO A 136 6.03 -2.27 3.60
C PRO A 136 6.14 -3.18 2.37
N SER A 137 5.33 -2.95 1.34
CA SER A 137 5.35 -3.73 0.09
C SER A 137 6.46 -3.34 -0.89
N VAL A 138 7.20 -2.29 -0.57
CA VAL A 138 8.47 -1.87 -1.22
C VAL A 138 8.40 -1.66 -2.72
N ASN A 139 7.48 -0.86 -3.19
CA ASN A 139 7.43 -0.50 -4.60
C ASN A 139 8.29 0.71 -4.98
N ARG A 140 9.22 1.12 -4.13
CA ARG A 140 10.18 2.21 -4.33
C ARG A 140 9.58 3.61 -4.49
N LEU A 141 8.29 3.79 -4.30
CA LEU A 141 7.65 5.11 -4.31
C LEU A 141 7.93 5.83 -3.00
N ASN A 142 8.25 7.12 -3.10
CA ASN A 142 8.29 8.00 -1.95
C ASN A 142 6.87 8.51 -1.68
N SER A 143 6.37 8.32 -0.46
CA SER A 143 5.06 8.83 -0.07
C SER A 143 5.07 10.37 -0.01
N PRO A 144 3.99 11.04 -0.40
CA PRO A 144 3.85 12.48 -0.17
C PRO A 144 4.01 12.78 1.31
N PHE A 145 4.54 13.95 1.63
CA PHE A 145 4.75 14.30 3.03
C PHE A 145 4.48 15.77 3.32
N GLU A 146 4.22 16.07 4.59
CA GLU A 146 4.18 17.41 5.15
C GLU A 146 5.16 17.50 6.31
N VAL A 147 5.79 18.67 6.47
CA VAL A 147 6.72 18.95 7.58
C VAL A 147 6.10 19.94 8.54
N PHE A 148 6.14 19.62 9.83
CA PHE A 148 5.72 20.50 10.91
C PHE A 148 6.95 20.90 11.72
N ASN A 149 7.45 22.11 11.44
CA ASN A 149 8.63 22.64 12.10
C ASN A 149 8.30 23.18 13.50
N LYS A 150 9.09 22.75 14.48
CA LYS A 150 8.99 23.24 15.86
C LYS A 150 9.47 24.69 16.00
N SER A 151 10.49 25.07 15.22
CA SER A 151 11.02 26.43 15.15
C SER A 151 11.45 26.73 13.72
N LYS A 152 11.26 27.98 13.26
CA LYS A 152 11.67 28.39 11.91
C LYS A 152 13.13 28.90 11.85
N GLU A 153 13.77 29.12 12.99
CA GLU A 153 15.05 29.87 13.04
C GLU A 153 16.32 29.04 12.82
N SER A 154 16.22 27.71 12.83
CA SER A 154 17.41 26.82 12.78
C SER A 154 17.31 25.65 11.80
N ASN A 155 16.39 25.73 10.84
CA ASN A 155 16.17 24.60 9.93
C ASN A 155 17.29 24.45 8.92
N LEU A 156 17.77 23.20 8.75
CA LEU A 156 18.69 22.83 7.69
C LEU A 156 17.93 22.67 6.38
N LYS A 157 18.41 23.31 5.33
CA LYS A 157 17.90 23.09 3.96
C LYS A 157 18.44 21.75 3.41
N LEU A 158 17.62 20.73 3.48
CA LEU A 158 17.98 19.41 3.01
C LEU A 158 17.64 19.28 1.51
N LYS A 159 18.54 18.64 0.78
CA LYS A 159 18.35 18.26 -0.63
C LYS A 159 18.80 16.81 -0.80
N ASN A 160 17.94 16.01 -1.44
CA ASN A 160 18.16 14.59 -1.69
C ASN A 160 18.61 13.83 -0.43
N ALA A 161 18.01 14.16 0.71
CA ALA A 161 18.34 13.49 1.97
C ALA A 161 17.70 12.09 2.02
N LEU A 162 18.33 11.20 2.79
CA LEU A 162 17.74 9.91 3.14
C LEU A 162 16.99 10.06 4.45
N VAL A 163 15.70 9.78 4.46
CA VAL A 163 14.91 9.65 5.69
C VAL A 163 14.89 8.18 6.09
N CYS A 164 15.52 7.87 7.21
CA CYS A 164 15.74 6.51 7.70
C CYS A 164 14.86 6.21 8.91
N GLY A 165 14.51 4.95 9.05
CA GLY A 165 13.78 4.44 10.20
C GLY A 165 14.67 4.18 11.41
N TYR A 166 14.05 3.61 12.45
CA TYR A 166 14.71 3.29 13.72
C TYR A 166 15.37 1.91 13.75
N THR A 167 15.16 1.09 12.72
CA THR A 167 15.68 -0.28 12.73
C THR A 167 17.14 -0.33 12.28
N CYS A 168 17.83 -1.43 12.60
CA CYS A 168 19.18 -1.71 12.11
C CYS A 168 19.21 -2.27 10.66
N ILE A 169 18.07 -2.34 10.01
CA ILE A 169 17.96 -2.85 8.63
C ILE A 169 18.41 -1.76 7.67
N GLU A 170 19.45 -2.01 6.86
CA GLU A 170 20.02 -1.04 5.91
C GLU A 170 18.98 -0.49 4.90
N THR A 171 17.94 -1.25 4.61
CA THR A 171 16.88 -0.85 3.70
C THR A 171 15.70 -0.17 4.39
N ASP A 172 15.81 0.15 5.69
CA ASP A 172 14.78 0.88 6.43
C ASP A 172 14.81 2.38 6.11
N ILE A 173 14.47 2.70 4.87
CA ILE A 173 14.46 4.04 4.30
C ILE A 173 13.03 4.40 3.94
N LEU A 174 12.50 5.45 4.57
CA LEU A 174 11.15 5.96 4.37
C LEU A 174 11.06 6.82 3.11
N ASP A 175 12.10 7.65 2.87
CA ASP A 175 12.20 8.49 1.69
C ASP A 175 13.67 8.60 1.23
N LYS A 176 13.91 8.56 -0.08
CA LYS A 176 15.27 8.57 -0.66
C LYS A 176 15.69 9.90 -1.24
N ASP A 177 14.74 10.75 -1.58
CA ASP A 177 14.96 12.02 -2.28
C ASP A 177 14.30 13.18 -1.52
N PHE A 178 14.38 13.15 -0.20
CA PHE A 178 13.72 14.10 0.68
C PHE A 178 14.29 15.51 0.53
N ASN A 179 13.41 16.47 0.25
CA ASN A 179 13.75 17.86 0.05
C ASN A 179 12.85 18.73 0.90
N ALA A 180 13.35 19.25 2.01
CA ALA A 180 12.64 20.17 2.89
C ALA A 180 13.59 20.86 3.87
N ASP A 181 13.12 21.92 4.51
CA ASP A 181 13.77 22.55 5.64
C ASP A 181 13.41 21.79 6.90
N LEU A 182 14.39 21.28 7.65
CA LEU A 182 14.16 20.36 8.76
C LEU A 182 15.17 20.55 9.90
N SER A 183 14.71 20.31 11.12
CA SER A 183 15.51 20.29 12.34
C SER A 183 15.20 19.06 13.20
N GLU A 184 16.09 18.74 14.12
CA GLU A 184 15.83 17.70 15.13
C GLU A 184 14.64 18.10 16.01
N GLY A 185 13.75 17.15 16.22
CA GLY A 185 12.49 17.35 16.95
C GLY A 185 11.29 17.75 16.09
N ASP A 186 11.48 18.10 14.82
CA ASP A 186 10.41 18.34 13.88
C ASP A 186 9.62 17.07 13.59
N LEU A 187 8.42 17.23 13.02
CA LEU A 187 7.56 16.12 12.66
C LEU A 187 7.42 16.04 11.13
N ILE A 188 7.38 14.83 10.61
CA ILE A 188 7.08 14.53 9.22
C ILE A 188 5.83 13.66 9.18
N LEU A 189 4.81 14.11 8.45
CA LEU A 189 3.59 13.35 8.18
C LEU A 189 3.69 12.75 6.78
N PHE A 190 3.91 11.46 6.67
CA PHE A 190 3.83 10.71 5.42
C PHE A 190 2.38 10.41 5.11
N LYS A 191 1.94 10.74 3.89
CA LYS A 191 0.55 10.60 3.44
C LYS A 191 0.35 9.36 2.58
N GLU A 192 -0.90 8.94 2.47
CA GLU A 192 -1.35 7.84 1.61
C GLU A 192 -0.61 6.50 1.90
N VAL A 193 -0.40 6.19 3.17
CA VAL A 193 0.36 5.02 3.62
C VAL A 193 -0.51 3.84 4.06
N GLY A 194 -1.83 3.87 3.84
CA GLY A 194 -2.75 2.86 4.38
C GLY A 194 -2.58 1.45 3.84
N SER A 195 -1.96 1.28 2.66
CA SER A 195 -1.78 -0.05 2.06
C SER A 195 -0.73 -0.85 2.81
N TYR A 196 -1.15 -1.98 3.39
CA TYR A 196 -0.31 -2.97 4.08
C TYR A 196 0.37 -2.48 5.37
N SER A 197 0.48 -1.18 5.61
CA SER A 197 1.29 -0.58 6.68
C SER A 197 0.88 -1.01 8.10
N LEU A 198 -0.39 -1.31 8.34
CA LEU A 198 -0.86 -1.80 9.63
C LEU A 198 -0.62 -3.30 9.84
N VAL A 199 -0.78 -4.09 8.77
CA VAL A 199 -0.80 -5.56 8.87
C VAL A 199 0.58 -6.19 8.58
N MET A 200 1.44 -5.52 7.84
CA MET A 200 2.77 -6.03 7.49
C MET A 200 3.92 -5.43 8.33
N LYS A 201 3.63 -4.49 9.22
CA LYS A 201 4.68 -3.98 10.12
C LYS A 201 5.02 -5.04 11.17
N PRO A 202 6.26 -5.55 11.20
CA PRO A 202 6.70 -6.47 12.24
C PRO A 202 6.88 -5.72 13.57
N GLN A 203 6.70 -6.42 14.68
CA GLN A 203 7.04 -5.95 16.04
C GLN A 203 8.56 -6.06 16.28
N PHE A 204 9.35 -5.50 15.36
CA PHE A 204 10.79 -5.55 15.41
C PHE A 204 11.33 -4.26 16.03
N ILE A 205 12.06 -4.38 17.14
CA ILE A 205 12.62 -3.31 17.99
C ILE A 205 11.54 -2.55 18.76
N LEU A 206 10.49 -2.06 18.08
CA LEU A 206 9.39 -1.31 18.70
C LEU A 206 8.05 -1.98 18.44
N PRO A 207 7.12 -1.96 19.44
CA PRO A 207 5.73 -2.37 19.26
C PRO A 207 4.99 -1.50 18.24
N ASN A 208 3.76 -1.90 17.90
CA ASN A 208 2.94 -1.11 17.00
C ASN A 208 2.44 0.17 17.68
N VAL A 209 2.42 1.25 16.91
CA VAL A 209 2.01 2.59 17.35
C VAL A 209 0.49 2.71 17.51
N PRO A 210 -0.01 3.71 18.25
CA PRO A 210 -1.43 3.99 18.34
C PRO A 210 -1.98 4.52 17.02
N ILE A 211 -3.30 4.35 16.82
CA ILE A 211 -4.06 4.87 15.70
C ILE A 211 -5.10 5.83 16.21
N PHE A 212 -5.14 7.02 15.60
CA PHE A 212 -6.12 8.05 15.89
C PHE A 212 -6.93 8.38 14.64
N GLU A 213 -8.18 8.76 14.86
CA GLU A 213 -9.06 9.31 13.84
C GLU A 213 -9.25 10.82 14.09
N PHE A 214 -9.24 11.61 13.02
CA PHE A 214 -9.65 13.01 13.07
C PHE A 214 -11.17 13.10 12.94
N ILE A 215 -11.82 13.54 14.01
CA ILE A 215 -13.26 13.83 14.00
C ILE A 215 -13.44 15.32 13.71
N ASN A 216 -14.10 15.63 12.58
CA ASN A 216 -14.44 17.01 12.17
C ASN A 216 -13.24 17.98 12.12
N ASN A 217 -12.04 17.49 11.84
CA ASN A 217 -10.77 18.24 11.78
C ASN A 217 -10.35 18.95 13.08
N GLU A 218 -11.04 18.70 14.20
CA GLU A 218 -10.78 19.42 15.47
C GLU A 218 -10.41 18.48 16.62
N LYS A 219 -10.84 17.22 16.56
CA LYS A 219 -10.69 16.27 17.65
C LYS A 219 -10.05 14.97 17.19
N LEU A 220 -9.01 14.56 17.92
CA LEU A 220 -8.42 13.21 17.78
C LEU A 220 -9.18 12.23 18.67
N SER A 221 -9.61 11.12 18.07
CA SER A 221 -10.18 9.97 18.76
C SER A 221 -9.24 8.79 18.69
N LEU A 222 -8.96 8.14 19.79
CA LEU A 222 -8.12 6.93 19.83
C LEU A 222 -8.89 5.73 19.29
N ILE A 223 -8.50 5.21 18.15
CA ILE A 223 -9.08 3.99 17.54
C ILE A 223 -8.39 2.74 18.06
N LYS A 224 -7.04 2.78 18.13
CA LYS A 224 -6.23 1.69 18.64
C LYS A 224 -5.13 2.27 19.53
N ARG A 225 -4.98 1.77 20.77
CA ARG A 225 -3.84 2.13 21.61
C ARG A 225 -2.54 1.56 21.03
N GLY A 226 -1.43 2.16 21.39
CA GLY A 226 -0.12 1.56 21.14
C GLY A 226 0.01 0.20 21.84
N GLU A 227 0.78 -0.69 21.25
CA GLU A 227 1.10 -1.98 21.87
C GLU A 227 2.14 -1.78 23.00
N THR A 228 2.00 -2.61 24.03
CA THR A 228 2.95 -2.70 25.15
C THR A 228 3.86 -3.90 24.97
N PHE A 229 4.85 -4.03 25.85
CA PHE A 229 5.71 -5.23 25.93
C PHE A 229 4.85 -6.50 26.14
N GLU A 230 3.86 -6.42 27.01
CA GLU A 230 2.97 -7.53 27.33
C GLU A 230 2.14 -7.97 26.12
N ASP A 231 1.68 -7.04 25.29
CA ASP A 231 0.96 -7.38 24.06
C ASP A 231 1.83 -8.18 23.09
N VAL A 232 3.11 -7.79 22.96
CA VAL A 232 4.06 -8.45 22.06
C VAL A 232 4.41 -9.87 22.56
N PHE A 233 4.54 -10.04 23.87
CA PHE A 233 5.00 -11.29 24.48
C PHE A 233 3.89 -12.12 25.14
N SER A 234 2.63 -11.75 24.98
CA SER A 234 1.48 -12.43 25.59
C SER A 234 1.37 -13.93 25.27
N GLY A 235 1.91 -14.35 24.14
CA GLY A 235 1.93 -15.77 23.72
C GLY A 235 3.06 -16.60 24.35
N TYR A 236 3.99 -15.98 25.07
CA TYR A 236 5.13 -16.68 25.67
C TYR A 236 4.83 -17.04 27.13
N GLN A 237 5.16 -18.27 27.53
CA GLN A 237 5.18 -18.67 28.92
C GLN A 237 6.57 -18.43 29.48
N MET A 238 6.67 -17.52 30.45
CA MET A 238 7.92 -17.34 31.20
C MET A 238 8.05 -18.52 32.17
N LEU A 239 9.06 -19.34 31.96
CA LEU A 239 9.45 -20.36 32.94
C LEU A 239 10.13 -19.64 34.10
N CYS A 240 9.52 -19.66 35.29
CA CYS A 240 10.11 -19.19 36.53
C CYS A 240 11.07 -20.23 37.07
#